data_373adcb94000cc73a7ea79d72a8f32bf
#
_entry.id   373adcb94000cc73a7ea79d72a8f32bf
#
_cell.length_a   1.000
_cell.length_b   1.000
_cell.length_c   1.000
_cell.angle_alpha   90.00
_cell.angle_beta   90.00
_cell.angle_gamma   90.00
#
_symmetry.space_group_name_H-M   'P 1'
#
loop_
_entity.id
_entity.type
_entity.pdbx_description
1 polymer ?
#
loop_
_entity_poly.entity_id
_entity_poly.type
_entity_poly.pdbx_seq_one_letter_code
_entity_poly.pdbx_strand_id
1 'polypeptide(L)'
;MSVSVKSNREIELMREAGKILGTVLNELSKEIKPGMTTHRIDQLGEEMIRSYGCIPSFLGYGGFPASICVSVNEEVVHGIPSKKRILHEGDIVSMDAGVIYKGYHSDAARTVGVGEISKEAQQLIEVTKQSFFTGIQFAKEGCHLHEISNAIAAYNESYGYGVIRDLVGHGIGTELHEDPQIPN
;
A
#
# COMPACT_ATOMS: atom_id res chain seq x y z
N MET A 1 5.51 -8.59 22.88
CA MET A 1 5.04 -7.24 22.47
C MET A 1 3.54 -7.19 22.74
N SER A 2 2.98 -6.06 23.11
CA SER A 2 1.55 -5.95 23.45
C SER A 2 0.83 -5.19 22.34
N VAL A 3 -0.33 -5.70 21.94
CA VAL A 3 -1.23 -4.98 21.01
C VAL A 3 -1.72 -3.70 21.68
N SER A 4 -1.56 -2.57 21.01
CA SER A 4 -2.01 -1.27 21.49
C SER A 4 -3.47 -1.02 21.05
N VAL A 5 -4.37 -0.89 22.02
CA VAL A 5 -5.77 -0.54 21.76
C VAL A 5 -5.90 0.98 21.67
N LYS A 6 -6.39 1.46 20.52
CA LYS A 6 -6.52 2.90 20.23
C LYS A 6 -7.80 3.48 20.85
N SER A 7 -7.70 4.66 21.42
CA SER A 7 -8.85 5.44 21.85
C SER A 7 -9.64 5.99 20.65
N ASN A 8 -10.88 6.41 20.87
CA ASN A 8 -11.71 7.01 19.81
C ASN A 8 -11.04 8.22 19.16
N ARG A 9 -10.32 9.05 19.94
CA ARG A 9 -9.58 10.21 19.42
C ARG A 9 -8.44 9.78 18.50
N GLU A 10 -7.70 8.75 18.85
CA GLU A 10 -6.61 8.19 18.02
C GLU A 10 -7.15 7.58 16.74
N ILE A 11 -8.27 6.85 16.82
CA ILE A 11 -8.96 6.29 15.66
C ILE A 11 -9.37 7.38 14.67
N GLU A 12 -9.89 8.52 15.15
CA GLU A 12 -10.22 9.64 14.25
C GLU A 12 -8.99 10.24 13.57
N LEU A 13 -7.86 10.38 14.27
CA LEU A 13 -6.62 10.84 13.65
C LEU A 13 -6.09 9.85 12.59
N MET A 14 -6.14 8.56 12.89
CA MET A 14 -5.76 7.50 11.94
C MET A 14 -6.72 7.46 10.74
N ARG A 15 -8.02 7.70 10.96
CA ARG A 15 -9.03 7.80 9.89
C ARG A 15 -8.73 8.96 8.95
N GLU A 16 -8.39 10.12 9.48
CA GLU A 16 -7.98 11.27 8.66
C GLU A 16 -6.67 11.01 7.90
N ALA A 17 -5.68 10.40 8.55
CA ALA A 17 -4.45 9.96 7.87
C ALA A 17 -4.77 9.02 6.70
N GLY A 18 -5.64 8.02 6.92
CA GLY A 18 -6.07 7.07 5.89
C GLY A 18 -6.82 7.73 4.72
N LYS A 19 -7.69 8.70 4.99
CA LYS A 19 -8.38 9.46 3.93
C LYS A 19 -7.39 10.28 3.08
N ILE A 20 -6.43 10.94 3.73
CA ILE A 20 -5.38 11.70 3.02
C ILE A 20 -4.59 10.76 2.14
N LEU A 21 -4.08 9.65 2.68
CA LEU A 21 -3.29 8.68 1.93
C LEU A 21 -4.08 8.10 0.75
N GLY A 22 -5.33 7.71 0.97
CA GLY A 22 -6.21 7.22 -0.09
C GLY A 22 -6.41 8.24 -1.21
N THR A 23 -6.52 9.52 -0.88
CA THR A 23 -6.61 10.61 -1.86
C THR A 23 -5.29 10.75 -2.63
N VAL A 24 -4.16 10.79 -1.94
CA VAL A 24 -2.82 10.86 -2.55
C VAL A 24 -2.60 9.73 -3.54
N LEU A 25 -2.84 8.48 -3.14
CA LEU A 25 -2.68 7.32 -4.02
C LEU A 25 -3.64 7.35 -5.21
N ASN A 26 -4.86 7.85 -5.02
CA ASN A 26 -5.84 7.98 -6.11
C ASN A 26 -5.44 9.05 -7.13
N GLU A 27 -4.92 10.18 -6.67
CA GLU A 27 -4.43 11.25 -7.55
C GLU A 27 -3.14 10.83 -8.25
N LEU A 28 -2.18 10.27 -7.51
CA LEU A 28 -0.92 9.78 -8.07
C LEU A 28 -1.15 8.72 -9.14
N SER A 29 -2.13 7.83 -8.94
CA SER A 29 -2.49 6.79 -9.93
C SER A 29 -2.91 7.37 -11.28
N LYS A 30 -3.51 8.56 -11.32
CA LYS A 30 -3.96 9.22 -12.55
C LYS A 30 -2.81 9.85 -13.34
N GLU A 31 -1.70 10.12 -12.66
CA GLU A 31 -0.51 10.72 -13.29
C GLU A 31 0.37 9.67 -13.97
N ILE A 32 0.17 8.37 -13.67
CA ILE A 32 1.02 7.30 -14.18
C ILE A 32 0.85 7.13 -15.69
N LYS A 33 1.98 7.18 -16.41
CA LYS A 33 2.01 7.05 -17.87
C LYS A 33 3.37 6.52 -18.36
N PRO A 34 3.42 5.94 -19.56
CA PRO A 34 4.67 5.52 -20.17
C PRO A 34 5.68 6.67 -20.26
N GLY A 35 6.95 6.36 -20.10
CA GLY A 35 8.05 7.34 -20.14
C GLY A 35 8.35 8.01 -18.78
N MET A 36 7.50 7.85 -17.78
CA MET A 36 7.82 8.33 -16.42
C MET A 36 8.92 7.50 -15.80
N THR A 37 9.78 8.14 -15.00
CA THR A 37 10.71 7.43 -14.12
C THR A 37 10.05 7.13 -12.78
N THR A 38 10.43 6.02 -12.12
CA THR A 38 9.96 5.71 -10.77
C THR A 38 10.35 6.80 -9.76
N HIS A 39 11.48 7.49 -9.98
CA HIS A 39 11.87 8.66 -9.20
C HIS A 39 10.88 9.84 -9.34
N ARG A 40 10.30 10.07 -10.54
CA ARG A 40 9.29 11.12 -10.71
C ARG A 40 8.00 10.80 -9.97
N ILE A 41 7.63 9.52 -9.90
CA ILE A 41 6.47 9.06 -9.11
C ILE A 41 6.69 9.38 -7.62
N ASP A 42 7.87 9.06 -7.09
CA ASP A 42 8.26 9.38 -5.71
C ASP A 42 8.16 10.88 -5.42
N GLN A 43 8.75 11.72 -6.30
CA GLN A 43 8.67 13.18 -6.15
C GLN A 43 7.22 13.69 -6.12
N LEU A 44 6.37 13.23 -7.05
CA LEU A 44 4.96 13.63 -7.10
C LEU A 44 4.23 13.21 -5.81
N GLY A 45 4.44 11.98 -5.38
CA GLY A 45 3.83 11.49 -4.16
C GLY A 45 4.29 12.24 -2.92
N GLU A 46 5.57 12.56 -2.80
CA GLU A 46 6.07 13.40 -1.72
C GLU A 46 5.45 14.81 -1.75
N GLU A 47 5.41 15.45 -2.92
CA GLU A 47 4.77 16.75 -3.13
C GLU A 47 3.30 16.72 -2.67
N MET A 48 2.54 15.69 -3.08
CA MET A 48 1.14 15.50 -2.69
C MET A 48 0.99 15.29 -1.17
N ILE A 49 1.77 14.39 -0.56
CA ILE A 49 1.73 14.13 0.89
C ILE A 49 1.98 15.43 1.67
N ARG A 50 3.00 16.19 1.29
CA ARG A 50 3.35 17.43 1.96
C ARG A 50 2.32 18.53 1.77
N SER A 51 1.63 18.56 0.64
CA SER A 51 0.55 19.54 0.35
C SER A 51 -0.64 19.41 1.32
N TYR A 52 -0.86 18.21 1.87
CA TYR A 52 -1.85 17.96 2.93
C TYR A 52 -1.32 18.22 4.34
N GLY A 53 -0.11 18.79 4.49
CA GLY A 53 0.51 19.04 5.79
C GLY A 53 0.98 17.78 6.50
N CYS A 54 1.14 16.68 5.77
CA CYS A 54 1.61 15.40 6.28
C CYS A 54 3.10 15.20 6.03
N ILE A 55 3.69 14.21 6.71
CA ILE A 55 5.07 13.79 6.53
C ILE A 55 5.04 12.39 5.88
N PRO A 56 5.88 12.10 4.86
CA PRO A 56 6.02 10.75 4.34
C PRO A 56 6.55 9.79 5.41
N SER A 57 5.86 8.66 5.62
CA SER A 57 6.25 7.70 6.68
C SER A 57 7.52 6.93 6.36
N PHE A 58 7.81 6.71 5.07
CA PHE A 58 8.90 5.83 4.65
C PHE A 58 10.25 6.55 4.54
N LEU A 59 10.23 7.85 4.29
CA LEU A 59 11.47 8.63 4.10
C LEU A 59 12.35 8.59 5.35
N GLY A 60 13.50 7.92 5.22
CA GLY A 60 14.46 7.71 6.32
C GLY A 60 14.12 6.53 7.24
N TYR A 61 12.95 5.91 7.12
CA TYR A 61 12.58 4.75 7.93
C TYR A 61 13.48 3.55 7.60
N GLY A 62 14.18 3.01 8.61
CA GLY A 62 15.15 1.93 8.38
C GLY A 62 16.25 2.26 7.36
N GLY A 63 16.47 3.54 7.04
CA GLY A 63 17.41 3.98 6.00
C GLY A 63 16.83 4.01 4.58
N PHE A 64 15.51 3.83 4.42
CA PHE A 64 14.86 3.91 3.10
C PHE A 64 15.01 5.32 2.50
N PRO A 65 15.50 5.47 1.25
CA PRO A 65 15.94 6.76 0.73
C PRO A 65 14.85 7.61 0.07
N ALA A 66 13.59 7.15 0.07
CA ALA A 66 12.49 7.74 -0.70
C ALA A 66 11.22 7.87 0.13
N SER A 67 10.25 8.60 -0.37
CA SER A 67 8.95 8.83 0.28
C SER A 67 7.92 7.76 -0.05
N ILE A 68 8.09 7.09 -1.20
CA ILE A 68 7.18 6.06 -1.73
C ILE A 68 8.01 4.88 -2.24
N CYS A 69 7.56 3.65 -1.98
CA CYS A 69 8.05 2.48 -2.68
C CYS A 69 7.37 2.40 -4.04
N VAL A 70 8.14 2.19 -5.10
CA VAL A 70 7.63 2.06 -6.48
C VAL A 70 8.17 0.78 -7.08
N SER A 71 7.35 -0.27 -7.06
CA SER A 71 7.70 -1.60 -7.54
C SER A 71 7.07 -1.85 -8.91
N VAL A 72 7.87 -2.30 -9.88
CA VAL A 72 7.45 -2.46 -11.29
C VAL A 72 7.51 -3.93 -11.67
N ASN A 73 6.42 -4.46 -12.20
CA ASN A 73 6.26 -5.83 -12.69
C ASN A 73 6.61 -6.89 -11.63
N GLU A 74 7.73 -7.61 -11.79
CA GLU A 74 8.18 -8.68 -10.90
C GLU A 74 8.71 -8.21 -9.53
N GLU A 75 8.90 -6.92 -9.34
CA GLU A 75 9.28 -6.36 -8.04
C GLU A 75 8.10 -6.46 -7.08
N VAL A 76 8.22 -7.35 -6.09
CA VAL A 76 7.09 -7.65 -5.18
C VAL A 76 6.75 -6.48 -4.29
N VAL A 77 7.75 -5.92 -3.58
CA VAL A 77 7.63 -4.76 -2.66
C VAL A 77 8.94 -3.99 -2.59
N HIS A 78 8.90 -2.82 -1.93
CA HIS A 78 10.05 -2.01 -1.54
C HIS A 78 10.92 -1.54 -2.71
N GLY A 79 10.37 -1.42 -3.91
CA GLY A 79 11.07 -0.87 -5.07
C GLY A 79 11.61 0.53 -4.76
N ILE A 80 12.94 0.70 -4.87
CA ILE A 80 13.58 2.01 -4.61
C ILE A 80 13.46 2.88 -5.87
N PRO A 81 12.81 4.05 -5.79
CA PRO A 81 12.66 4.96 -6.91
C PRO A 81 13.98 5.35 -7.55
N SER A 82 14.05 5.29 -8.88
CA SER A 82 15.27 5.53 -9.65
C SER A 82 15.03 6.40 -10.87
N LYS A 83 15.96 7.30 -11.16
CA LYS A 83 16.00 8.09 -12.41
C LYS A 83 16.25 7.23 -13.66
N LYS A 84 16.72 6.00 -13.47
CA LYS A 84 17.05 5.05 -14.54
C LYS A 84 15.92 4.06 -14.84
N ARG A 85 14.99 3.84 -13.91
CA ARG A 85 13.84 2.94 -14.12
C ARG A 85 12.72 3.74 -14.75
N ILE A 86 12.50 3.52 -16.04
CA ILE A 86 11.48 4.17 -16.85
C ILE A 86 10.32 3.19 -17.01
N LEU A 87 9.09 3.66 -16.88
CA LEU A 87 7.88 2.90 -17.14
C LEU A 87 7.62 2.79 -18.64
N HIS A 88 7.22 1.61 -19.08
CA HIS A 88 6.84 1.32 -20.45
C HIS A 88 5.36 0.96 -20.55
N GLU A 89 4.82 1.07 -21.75
CA GLU A 89 3.49 0.55 -22.07
C GLU A 89 3.41 -0.94 -21.71
N GLY A 90 2.37 -1.34 -21.04
CA GLY A 90 2.17 -2.72 -20.59
C GLY A 90 2.72 -3.07 -19.21
N ASP A 91 3.54 -2.20 -18.60
CA ASP A 91 3.99 -2.41 -17.22
C ASP A 91 2.82 -2.33 -16.22
N ILE A 92 2.96 -2.99 -15.09
CA ILE A 92 2.19 -2.71 -13.89
C ILE A 92 3.08 -2.07 -12.85
N VAL A 93 2.57 -1.09 -12.12
CA VAL A 93 3.33 -0.39 -11.08
C VAL A 93 2.56 -0.37 -9.77
N SER A 94 3.19 -0.87 -8.71
CA SER A 94 2.70 -0.83 -7.35
C SER A 94 3.34 0.34 -6.62
N MET A 95 2.50 1.25 -6.16
CA MET A 95 2.89 2.41 -5.36
C MET A 95 2.45 2.14 -3.92
N ASP A 96 3.42 2.06 -3.02
CA ASP A 96 3.19 1.85 -1.60
C ASP A 96 3.68 3.09 -0.85
N ALA A 97 2.80 3.69 -0.07
CA ALA A 97 3.02 4.97 0.58
C ALA A 97 2.46 4.99 1.99
N GLY A 98 3.13 5.75 2.85
CA GLY A 98 2.64 6.05 4.18
C GLY A 98 2.63 7.54 4.46
N VAL A 99 1.69 7.98 5.28
CA VAL A 99 1.62 9.37 5.77
C VAL A 99 1.60 9.42 7.28
N ILE A 100 2.26 10.44 7.84
CA ILE A 100 2.13 10.78 9.26
C ILE A 100 1.26 12.03 9.35
N TYR A 101 0.10 11.91 9.97
CA TYR A 101 -0.79 13.00 10.28
C TYR A 101 -0.96 13.17 11.78
N LYS A 102 -0.50 14.30 12.32
CA LYS A 102 -0.55 14.62 13.77
C LYS A 102 0.00 13.50 14.66
N GLY A 103 1.10 12.86 14.22
CA GLY A 103 1.79 11.81 14.95
C GLY A 103 1.25 10.38 14.75
N TYR A 104 0.25 10.18 13.88
CA TYR A 104 -0.28 8.86 13.55
C TYR A 104 0.00 8.50 12.11
N HIS A 105 0.44 7.27 11.90
CA HIS A 105 0.73 6.70 10.59
C HIS A 105 -0.52 6.16 9.91
N SER A 106 -0.51 6.19 8.59
CA SER A 106 -1.35 5.38 7.72
C SER A 106 -0.50 4.83 6.61
N ASP A 107 -0.81 3.62 6.16
CA ASP A 107 -0.03 2.84 5.20
C ASP A 107 -0.98 2.16 4.22
N ALA A 108 -0.71 2.27 2.93
CA ALA A 108 -1.50 1.63 1.89
C ALA A 108 -0.74 1.55 0.57
N ALA A 109 -1.03 0.49 -0.19
CA ALA A 109 -0.50 0.29 -1.53
C ALA A 109 -1.61 0.28 -2.59
N ARG A 110 -1.24 0.64 -3.81
CA ARG A 110 -2.10 0.54 -4.99
C ARG A 110 -1.29 0.17 -6.22
N THR A 111 -1.80 -0.79 -6.99
CA THR A 111 -1.22 -1.18 -8.28
C THR A 111 -2.08 -0.65 -9.41
N VAL A 112 -1.45 -0.12 -10.45
CA VAL A 112 -2.09 0.35 -11.68
C VAL A 112 -1.33 -0.12 -12.90
N GLY A 113 -2.03 -0.22 -14.03
CA GLY A 113 -1.40 -0.45 -15.33
C GLY A 113 -0.81 0.84 -15.91
N VAL A 114 0.23 0.69 -16.70
CA VAL A 114 0.88 1.76 -17.46
C VAL A 114 0.42 1.66 -18.92
N GLY A 115 -0.52 2.51 -19.32
CA GLY A 115 -1.19 2.39 -20.61
C GLY A 115 -2.04 1.12 -20.72
N GLU A 116 -2.04 0.46 -21.88
CA GLU A 116 -2.71 -0.83 -22.08
C GLU A 116 -1.87 -1.97 -21.51
N ILE A 117 -2.46 -2.74 -20.58
CA ILE A 117 -1.82 -3.91 -19.96
C ILE A 117 -2.49 -5.21 -20.43
N SER A 118 -1.82 -6.35 -20.24
CA SER A 118 -2.38 -7.64 -20.59
C SER A 118 -3.63 -7.99 -19.76
N LYS A 119 -4.46 -8.88 -20.28
CA LYS A 119 -5.66 -9.36 -19.55
C LYS A 119 -5.27 -10.09 -18.26
N GLU A 120 -4.14 -10.80 -18.29
CA GLU A 120 -3.60 -11.50 -17.13
C GLU A 120 -3.19 -10.51 -16.03
N ALA A 121 -2.48 -9.44 -16.40
CA ALA A 121 -2.10 -8.37 -15.47
C ALA A 121 -3.32 -7.64 -14.90
N GLN A 122 -4.30 -7.33 -15.76
CA GLN A 122 -5.57 -6.74 -15.35
C GLN A 122 -6.32 -7.63 -14.36
N GLN A 123 -6.39 -8.93 -14.63
CA GLN A 123 -7.03 -9.91 -13.75
C GLN A 123 -6.30 -10.01 -12.41
N LEU A 124 -4.97 -10.06 -12.41
CA LEU A 124 -4.17 -10.09 -11.19
C LEU A 124 -4.45 -8.89 -10.29
N ILE A 125 -4.46 -7.68 -10.85
CA ILE A 125 -4.77 -6.45 -10.11
C ILE A 125 -6.17 -6.51 -9.51
N GLU A 126 -7.17 -6.89 -10.30
CA GLU A 126 -8.56 -6.91 -9.83
C GLU A 126 -8.82 -8.01 -8.78
N VAL A 127 -8.25 -9.21 -8.97
CA VAL A 127 -8.36 -10.32 -8.00
C VAL A 127 -7.69 -9.94 -6.68
N THR A 128 -6.47 -9.37 -6.73
CA THR A 128 -5.76 -8.90 -5.53
C THR A 128 -6.55 -7.82 -4.80
N LYS A 129 -7.07 -6.85 -5.53
CA LYS A 129 -7.92 -5.81 -4.96
C LYS A 129 -9.19 -6.39 -4.32
N GLN A 130 -9.85 -7.32 -4.99
CA GLN A 130 -11.08 -7.94 -4.47
C GLN A 130 -10.80 -8.84 -3.25
N SER A 131 -9.64 -9.50 -3.20
CA SER A 131 -9.23 -10.30 -2.03
C SER A 131 -9.13 -9.45 -0.77
N PHE A 132 -8.59 -8.22 -0.86
CA PHE A 132 -8.58 -7.28 0.24
C PHE A 132 -10.00 -6.98 0.75
N PHE A 133 -10.95 -6.65 -0.14
CA PHE A 133 -12.32 -6.38 0.25
C PHE A 133 -13.04 -7.61 0.81
N THR A 134 -12.64 -8.80 0.40
CA THR A 134 -13.14 -10.07 0.96
C THR A 134 -12.60 -10.26 2.38
N GLY A 135 -11.31 -10.05 2.59
CA GLY A 135 -10.67 -10.19 3.91
C GLY A 135 -11.17 -9.20 4.94
N ILE A 136 -11.33 -7.92 4.55
CA ILE A 136 -11.74 -6.85 5.49
C ILE A 136 -13.14 -7.04 6.07
N GLN A 137 -13.98 -7.91 5.49
CA GLN A 137 -15.27 -8.28 6.07
C GLN A 137 -15.15 -8.95 7.43
N PHE A 138 -13.98 -9.54 7.71
CA PHE A 138 -13.66 -10.19 8.98
C PHE A 138 -12.92 -9.27 9.97
N ALA A 139 -12.59 -8.04 9.58
CA ALA A 139 -12.00 -7.04 10.47
C ALA A 139 -13.06 -6.39 11.37
N LYS A 140 -13.70 -7.18 12.22
CA LYS A 140 -14.80 -6.78 13.12
C LYS A 140 -14.79 -7.56 14.41
N GLU A 141 -15.48 -7.03 15.42
CA GLU A 141 -15.65 -7.69 16.71
C GLU A 141 -16.23 -9.11 16.55
N GLY A 142 -15.68 -10.05 17.32
CA GLY A 142 -16.07 -11.47 17.32
C GLY A 142 -15.34 -12.33 16.28
N CYS A 143 -14.62 -11.74 15.33
CA CYS A 143 -13.78 -12.47 14.39
C CYS A 143 -12.35 -12.61 14.89
N HIS A 144 -11.70 -13.69 14.50
CA HIS A 144 -10.28 -13.91 14.75
C HIS A 144 -9.44 -13.31 13.62
N LEU A 145 -8.22 -12.86 13.94
CA LEU A 145 -7.30 -12.23 12.95
C LEU A 145 -7.02 -13.15 11.74
N HIS A 146 -6.85 -14.45 11.99
CA HIS A 146 -6.60 -15.42 10.92
C HIS A 146 -7.76 -15.57 9.90
N GLU A 147 -8.98 -15.13 10.24
CA GLU A 147 -10.11 -15.17 9.31
C GLU A 147 -9.92 -14.15 8.17
N ILE A 148 -9.26 -13.01 8.45
CA ILE A 148 -8.86 -12.03 7.43
C ILE A 148 -7.89 -12.69 6.46
N SER A 149 -6.80 -13.27 6.99
CA SER A 149 -5.75 -13.94 6.21
C SER A 149 -6.30 -15.11 5.38
N ASN A 150 -7.12 -15.96 6.00
CA ASN A 150 -7.72 -17.11 5.31
C ASN A 150 -8.65 -16.68 4.17
N ALA A 151 -9.42 -15.60 4.36
CA ALA A 151 -10.32 -15.10 3.33
C ALA A 151 -9.55 -14.51 2.14
N ILE A 152 -8.45 -13.78 2.40
CA ILE A 152 -7.56 -13.24 1.37
C ILE A 152 -6.90 -14.39 0.59
N ALA A 153 -6.30 -15.36 1.31
CA ALA A 153 -5.62 -16.49 0.70
C ALA A 153 -6.60 -17.32 -0.16
N ALA A 154 -7.72 -17.75 0.40
CA ALA A 154 -8.70 -18.56 -0.31
C ALA A 154 -9.23 -17.87 -1.57
N TYR A 155 -9.45 -16.56 -1.53
CA TYR A 155 -9.90 -15.82 -2.69
C TYR A 155 -8.85 -15.81 -3.81
N ASN A 156 -7.60 -15.49 -3.51
CA ASN A 156 -6.52 -15.49 -4.49
C ASN A 156 -6.24 -16.90 -5.06
N GLU A 157 -6.19 -17.91 -4.21
CA GLU A 157 -5.96 -19.31 -4.58
C GLU A 157 -7.07 -19.86 -5.49
N SER A 158 -8.31 -19.40 -5.32
CA SER A 158 -9.43 -19.79 -6.20
C SER A 158 -9.27 -19.36 -7.66
N TYR A 159 -8.44 -18.34 -7.89
CA TYR A 159 -8.04 -17.87 -9.23
C TYR A 159 -6.69 -18.44 -9.69
N GLY A 160 -6.06 -19.33 -8.90
CA GLY A 160 -4.77 -19.93 -9.21
C GLY A 160 -3.56 -19.05 -8.85
N TYR A 161 -3.75 -17.99 -8.10
CA TYR A 161 -2.66 -17.12 -7.66
C TYR A 161 -2.06 -17.61 -6.34
N GLY A 162 -0.73 -17.50 -6.24
CA GLY A 162 -0.02 -17.75 -4.99
C GLY A 162 -0.12 -16.55 -4.04
N VAL A 163 0.01 -16.83 -2.74
CA VAL A 163 0.05 -15.81 -1.68
C VAL A 163 1.47 -15.74 -1.11
N ILE A 164 2.03 -14.54 -1.01
CA ILE A 164 3.35 -14.31 -0.41
C ILE A 164 3.21 -14.45 1.11
N ARG A 165 3.94 -15.44 1.69
CA ARG A 165 3.85 -15.78 3.12
C ARG A 165 4.88 -15.09 4.00
N ASP A 166 6.04 -14.72 3.41
CA ASP A 166 7.15 -14.12 4.15
C ASP A 166 7.00 -12.60 4.35
N LEU A 167 6.09 -11.98 3.60
CA LEU A 167 5.76 -10.56 3.71
C LEU A 167 4.33 -10.44 4.24
N VAL A 168 4.18 -9.79 5.38
CA VAL A 168 2.92 -9.73 6.12
C VAL A 168 2.49 -8.29 6.34
N GLY A 169 1.18 -8.08 6.46
CA GLY A 169 0.64 -6.84 7.00
C GLY A 169 0.92 -6.70 8.49
N HIS A 170 0.60 -5.55 9.05
CA HIS A 170 0.93 -5.22 10.43
C HIS A 170 -0.06 -4.23 11.05
N GLY A 171 -0.08 -4.18 12.38
CA GLY A 171 -0.70 -3.10 13.11
C GLY A 171 0.03 -1.77 12.84
N ILE A 172 -0.65 -0.66 13.08
CA ILE A 172 -0.15 0.68 12.81
C ILE A 172 -0.73 1.67 13.84
N GLY A 173 -0.02 2.75 14.11
CA GLY A 173 -0.47 3.78 15.06
C GLY A 173 0.50 4.94 15.13
N THR A 174 1.10 5.16 16.30
CA THR A 174 2.18 6.13 16.47
C THR A 174 3.51 5.64 15.87
N GLU A 175 3.63 4.32 15.70
CA GLU A 175 4.71 3.71 14.95
C GLU A 175 4.18 3.19 13.61
N LEU A 176 5.05 3.14 12.60
CA LEU A 176 4.69 2.59 11.29
C LEU A 176 4.34 1.10 11.39
N HIS A 177 5.13 0.34 12.15
CA HIS A 177 4.89 -1.07 12.40
C HIS A 177 4.59 -1.32 13.87
N GLU A 178 3.38 -1.75 14.15
CA GLU A 178 2.93 -2.20 15.48
C GLU A 178 2.44 -3.65 15.45
N ASP A 179 2.33 -4.31 16.59
CA ASP A 179 1.64 -5.58 16.70
C ASP A 179 0.11 -5.41 16.48
N PRO A 180 -0.56 -6.43 15.95
CA PRO A 180 -0.05 -7.74 15.54
C PRO A 180 0.48 -7.78 14.11
N GLN A 181 1.24 -8.83 13.76
CA GLN A 181 1.43 -9.19 12.37
C GLN A 181 0.12 -9.72 11.77
N ILE A 182 -0.17 -9.37 10.53
CA ILE A 182 -1.38 -9.74 9.81
C ILE A 182 -0.97 -10.44 8.51
N PRO A 183 -0.75 -11.77 8.52
CA PRO A 183 -0.43 -12.52 7.30
C PRO A 183 -1.52 -12.39 6.23
N ASN A 184 -1.12 -12.58 4.98
CA ASN A 184 -2.04 -12.63 3.85
C ASN A 184 -2.63 -14.02 3.66
#